data_bb4beb8ec58050885db76d7deb4fc178
#
_entry.id   bb4beb8ec58050885db76d7deb4fc178
#
_cell.length_a   1.000
_cell.length_b   1.000
_cell.length_c   1.000
_cell.angle_alpha   90.00
_cell.angle_beta   90.00
_cell.angle_gamma   90.00
#
_symmetry.space_group_name_H-M   'P 1'
#
loop_
_entity.id
_entity.type
_entity.pdbx_description
1 polymer ?
#
loop_
_entity_poly.entity_id
_entity_poly.type
_entity_poly.pdbx_seq_one_letter_code
_entity_poly.pdbx_strand_id
1 'polypeptide(L)'
;DVPEYNYDDRAYQARVYNGYDKAELDSELRFGPNIKDWPEMEALSENILLKVSSKILDEVTTTDELIPSGETSSYRSNPLGLAEFTLSRRDPEYVGRAKAVQAMEKERLAGNVNAEIAEVMKVVNTIPGQEAVKAEDVEIGSTIYANKPGDGSAREQAASCQRVLGALANITQEYAT
;
A
#
# COMPACT_ATOMS: atom_id res chain seq x y z
N ASP A 1 52.05 10.13 -15.80
CA ASP A 1 52.05 11.23 -14.82
C ASP A 1 50.64 11.39 -14.29
N VAL A 2 50.49 11.42 -12.98
CA VAL A 2 49.21 11.70 -12.32
C VAL A 2 49.08 13.23 -12.27
N PRO A 3 48.00 13.81 -12.81
CA PRO A 3 47.82 15.27 -12.74
C PRO A 3 47.70 15.75 -11.30
N GLU A 4 48.30 16.87 -10.97
CA GLU A 4 48.06 17.53 -9.68
C GLU A 4 46.60 17.94 -9.59
N TYR A 5 45.93 17.45 -8.54
CA TYR A 5 44.52 17.76 -8.25
C TYR A 5 44.45 18.61 -6.99
N ASN A 6 43.95 19.83 -7.13
CA ASN A 6 43.60 20.66 -6.00
C ASN A 6 42.09 20.55 -5.72
N TYR A 7 41.75 19.94 -4.60
CA TYR A 7 40.35 19.85 -4.18
C TYR A 7 39.78 21.21 -3.82
N ASP A 8 38.68 21.58 -4.47
CA ASP A 8 37.96 22.84 -4.22
C ASP A 8 36.61 22.48 -3.57
N ASP A 9 36.46 22.78 -2.31
CA ASP A 9 35.29 22.49 -1.51
C ASP A 9 34.24 23.62 -1.51
N ARG A 10 34.48 24.72 -2.20
CA ARG A 10 33.58 25.90 -2.21
C ARG A 10 32.17 25.55 -2.63
N ALA A 11 31.99 24.61 -3.57
CA ALA A 11 30.67 24.18 -4.00
C ALA A 11 29.91 23.47 -2.89
N TYR A 12 30.60 22.70 -2.06
CA TYR A 12 30.00 22.03 -0.89
C TYR A 12 29.67 23.02 0.21
N GLN A 13 30.63 23.93 0.53
CA GLN A 13 30.46 24.97 1.55
C GLN A 13 29.26 25.90 1.23
N ALA A 14 29.06 26.19 -0.06
CA ALA A 14 27.98 27.09 -0.50
C ALA A 14 26.60 26.40 -0.63
N ARG A 15 26.54 25.04 -0.77
CA ARG A 15 25.32 24.30 -1.10
C ARG A 15 24.85 23.35 -0.01
N VAL A 16 25.71 22.94 0.89
CA VAL A 16 25.38 22.02 1.96
C VAL A 16 25.20 22.81 3.26
N TYR A 17 23.98 22.80 3.78
CA TYR A 17 23.72 23.31 5.12
C TYR A 17 24.29 22.35 6.16
N ASN A 18 25.22 22.80 6.96
CA ASN A 18 25.73 22.03 8.08
C ASN A 18 24.95 22.39 9.34
N GLY A 19 23.98 21.54 9.66
CA GLY A 19 23.13 21.66 10.86
C GLY A 19 23.65 20.95 12.11
N TYR A 20 24.91 20.45 12.08
CA TYR A 20 25.48 19.77 13.22
C TYR A 20 25.58 20.75 14.43
N ASP A 21 25.10 20.32 15.59
CA ASP A 21 24.97 21.14 16.82
C ASP A 21 24.12 22.43 16.68
N LYS A 22 23.32 22.54 15.61
CA LYS A 22 22.44 23.69 15.34
C LYS A 22 21.00 23.23 15.12
N ALA A 23 20.52 22.30 15.94
CA ALA A 23 19.15 21.81 15.84
C ALA A 23 18.15 22.92 16.19
N GLU A 24 17.19 23.15 15.31
CA GLU A 24 16.06 24.07 15.52
C GLU A 24 14.81 23.22 15.75
N LEU A 25 14.54 22.84 17.00
CA LEU A 25 13.49 21.91 17.37
C LEU A 25 12.08 22.45 17.07
N ASP A 26 11.91 23.77 17.03
CA ASP A 26 10.63 24.44 16.79
C ASP A 26 10.42 24.80 15.30
N SER A 27 11.30 24.34 14.41
CA SER A 27 11.17 24.61 12.97
C SER A 27 9.91 23.96 12.41
N GLU A 28 9.11 24.74 11.66
CA GLU A 28 7.94 24.25 10.97
C GLU A 28 8.33 23.31 9.81
N LEU A 29 7.70 22.12 9.76
CA LEU A 29 7.85 21.21 8.63
C LEU A 29 7.06 21.73 7.43
N ARG A 30 7.76 21.98 6.32
CA ARG A 30 7.15 22.40 5.07
C ARG A 30 7.33 21.31 4.02
N PHE A 31 6.23 20.67 3.66
CA PHE A 31 6.24 19.65 2.63
C PHE A 31 6.32 20.25 1.23
N GLY A 32 7.12 19.64 0.38
CA GLY A 32 7.11 19.91 -1.06
C GLY A 32 5.78 19.49 -1.70
N PRO A 33 5.53 19.88 -2.97
CA PRO A 33 4.23 19.66 -3.62
C PRO A 33 3.83 18.18 -3.77
N ASN A 34 4.80 17.28 -3.86
CA ASN A 34 4.57 15.84 -4.02
C ASN A 34 4.76 15.04 -2.71
N ILE A 35 4.85 15.71 -1.57
CA ILE A 35 4.95 15.07 -0.27
C ILE A 35 3.59 15.17 0.43
N LYS A 36 3.03 14.02 0.81
CA LYS A 36 1.76 13.91 1.51
C LYS A 36 1.91 12.96 2.68
N ASP A 37 1.18 13.22 3.76
CA ASP A 37 1.08 12.30 4.86
C ASP A 37 0.38 11.00 4.45
N TRP A 38 0.61 9.96 5.24
CA TRP A 38 -0.14 8.72 5.14
C TRP A 38 -1.62 8.97 5.46
N PRO A 39 -2.55 8.30 4.77
CA PRO A 39 -3.94 8.31 5.21
C PRO A 39 -4.07 7.62 6.58
N GLU A 40 -5.08 8.00 7.33
CA GLU A 40 -5.46 7.25 8.52
C GLU A 40 -5.85 5.82 8.14
N MET A 41 -5.33 4.87 8.90
CA MET A 41 -5.59 3.45 8.69
C MET A 41 -5.91 2.82 10.04
N GLU A 42 -7.07 2.17 10.10
CA GLU A 42 -7.51 1.45 11.29
C GLU A 42 -6.61 0.25 11.60
N ALA A 43 -6.54 -0.12 12.86
CA ALA A 43 -5.95 -1.38 13.27
C ALA A 43 -6.80 -2.54 12.77
N LEU A 44 -6.16 -3.67 12.45
CA LEU A 44 -6.89 -4.86 12.00
C LEU A 44 -7.86 -5.35 13.08
N SER A 45 -9.07 -5.67 12.66
CA SER A 45 -10.08 -6.32 13.50
C SER A 45 -9.74 -7.79 13.74
N GLU A 46 -10.35 -8.39 14.77
CA GLU A 46 -10.20 -9.81 15.07
C GLU A 46 -10.69 -10.70 13.91
N ASN A 47 -11.79 -10.30 13.27
CA ASN A 47 -12.35 -10.99 12.11
C ASN A 47 -12.21 -10.10 10.87
N ILE A 48 -11.66 -10.66 9.80
CA ILE A 48 -11.54 -10.00 8.51
C ILE A 48 -12.22 -10.81 7.41
N LEU A 49 -12.93 -10.12 6.53
CA LEU A 49 -13.53 -10.67 5.32
C LEU A 49 -12.78 -10.16 4.11
N LEU A 50 -12.16 -11.06 3.37
CA LEU A 50 -11.30 -10.69 2.23
C LEU A 50 -12.01 -10.94 0.91
N LYS A 51 -12.04 -9.93 0.05
CA LYS A 51 -12.44 -10.06 -1.36
C LYS A 51 -11.20 -10.07 -2.24
N VAL A 52 -11.02 -11.15 -3.01
CA VAL A 52 -9.91 -11.25 -3.98
C VAL A 52 -10.15 -10.24 -5.09
N SER A 53 -9.31 -9.22 -5.16
CA SER A 53 -9.38 -8.12 -6.12
C SER A 53 -8.42 -8.27 -7.29
N SER A 54 -7.40 -9.14 -7.17
CA SER A 54 -6.56 -9.58 -8.26
C SER A 54 -6.06 -11.00 -8.02
N LYS A 55 -5.86 -11.75 -9.11
CA LYS A 55 -5.33 -13.11 -9.08
C LYS A 55 -4.24 -13.26 -10.12
N ILE A 56 -3.00 -13.46 -9.66
CA ILE A 56 -1.80 -13.54 -10.49
C ILE A 56 -1.24 -14.96 -10.38
N LEU A 57 -1.29 -15.71 -11.47
CA LEU A 57 -0.90 -17.12 -11.50
C LEU A 57 0.51 -17.35 -12.09
N ASP A 58 1.23 -16.28 -12.40
CA ASP A 58 2.61 -16.39 -12.87
C ASP A 58 3.49 -16.98 -11.77
N GLU A 59 4.56 -17.65 -12.16
CA GLU A 59 5.49 -18.29 -11.23
C GLU A 59 6.05 -17.29 -10.22
N VAL A 60 6.44 -16.10 -10.69
CA VAL A 60 6.97 -15.00 -9.88
C VAL A 60 6.30 -13.69 -10.30
N THR A 61 5.99 -12.83 -9.35
CA THR A 61 5.53 -11.46 -9.61
C THR A 61 6.53 -10.48 -9.02
N THR A 62 7.08 -9.62 -9.86
CA THR A 62 8.08 -8.66 -9.45
C THR A 62 7.49 -7.46 -8.71
N THR A 63 8.32 -6.77 -7.93
CA THR A 63 7.91 -5.51 -7.31
C THR A 63 7.58 -4.44 -8.35
N ASP A 64 8.20 -4.46 -9.53
CA ASP A 64 7.91 -3.51 -10.62
C ASP A 64 6.55 -3.79 -11.31
N GLU A 65 6.07 -5.03 -11.28
CA GLU A 65 4.69 -5.36 -11.69
C GLU A 65 3.68 -4.93 -10.62
N LEU A 66 4.02 -5.07 -9.35
CA LEU A 66 3.17 -4.63 -8.24
C LEU A 66 3.08 -3.11 -8.15
N ILE A 67 4.21 -2.42 -8.31
CA ILE A 67 4.30 -0.96 -8.34
C ILE A 67 5.42 -0.51 -9.27
N PRO A 68 5.12 0.03 -10.48
CA PRO A 68 6.12 0.38 -11.46
C PRO A 68 6.98 1.57 -11.02
N SER A 69 8.18 1.29 -10.53
CA SER A 69 9.07 2.27 -9.89
C SER A 69 9.56 3.39 -10.82
N GLY A 70 9.72 3.10 -12.12
CA GLY A 70 10.16 4.09 -13.11
C GLY A 70 9.14 5.21 -13.33
N GLU A 71 7.87 4.86 -13.44
CA GLU A 71 6.77 5.81 -13.71
C GLU A 71 6.34 6.57 -12.45
N THR A 72 6.62 6.03 -11.29
CA THR A 72 6.09 6.52 -10.00
C THR A 72 7.10 7.25 -9.15
N SER A 73 8.29 7.55 -9.68
CA SER A 73 9.39 8.16 -8.92
C SER A 73 9.03 9.47 -8.23
N SER A 74 8.18 10.30 -8.84
CA SER A 74 7.69 11.56 -8.28
C SER A 74 6.64 11.39 -7.17
N TYR A 75 6.05 10.19 -7.00
CA TYR A 75 5.01 9.92 -6.02
C TYR A 75 5.51 9.16 -4.79
N ARG A 76 6.81 8.87 -4.67
CA ARG A 76 7.37 8.04 -3.58
C ARG A 76 7.04 8.54 -2.18
N SER A 77 6.87 9.84 -2.01
CA SER A 77 6.47 10.48 -0.75
C SER A 77 5.00 10.94 -0.75
N ASN A 78 4.17 10.33 -1.59
CA ASN A 78 2.74 10.57 -1.66
C ASN A 78 2.02 9.21 -1.73
N PRO A 79 1.70 8.60 -0.58
CA PRO A 79 1.13 7.25 -0.53
C PRO A 79 -0.16 7.09 -1.33
N LEU A 80 -1.06 8.06 -1.26
CA LEU A 80 -2.32 8.04 -2.01
C LEU A 80 -2.07 8.12 -3.52
N GLY A 81 -1.19 9.03 -3.95
CA GLY A 81 -0.83 9.18 -5.37
C GLY A 81 -0.10 7.96 -5.90
N LEU A 82 0.82 7.38 -5.11
CA LEU A 82 1.55 6.19 -5.48
C LEU A 82 0.63 4.96 -5.63
N ALA A 83 -0.32 4.80 -4.71
CA ALA A 83 -1.24 3.67 -4.71
C ALA A 83 -2.09 3.56 -5.98
N GLU A 84 -2.36 4.67 -6.68
CA GLU A 84 -3.09 4.67 -7.96
C GLU A 84 -2.39 3.88 -9.08
N PHE A 85 -1.09 3.61 -8.93
CA PHE A 85 -0.30 2.85 -9.90
C PHE A 85 -0.16 1.36 -9.54
N THR A 86 -0.77 0.92 -8.45
CA THR A 86 -0.70 -0.49 -8.03
C THR A 86 -1.23 -1.40 -9.13
N LEU A 87 -0.39 -2.37 -9.57
CA LEU A 87 -0.67 -3.30 -10.66
C LEU A 87 -1.03 -2.63 -12.01
N SER A 88 -0.72 -1.34 -12.21
CA SER A 88 -1.16 -0.59 -13.39
C SER A 88 -0.75 -1.25 -14.73
N ARG A 89 0.38 -1.94 -14.77
CA ARG A 89 0.85 -2.67 -15.95
C ARG A 89 0.31 -4.09 -16.05
N ARG A 90 0.01 -4.71 -14.91
CA ARG A 90 -0.34 -6.13 -14.84
C ARG A 90 -1.85 -6.36 -14.81
N ASP A 91 -2.54 -5.56 -14.03
CA ASP A 91 -4.00 -5.63 -13.84
C ASP A 91 -4.55 -4.22 -13.63
N PRO A 92 -4.70 -3.43 -14.71
CA PRO A 92 -5.09 -2.01 -14.63
C PRO A 92 -6.40 -1.75 -13.89
N GLU A 93 -7.29 -2.75 -13.82
CA GLU A 93 -8.58 -2.64 -13.14
C GLU A 93 -8.50 -2.90 -11.63
N TYR A 94 -7.35 -3.37 -11.13
CA TYR A 94 -7.19 -3.72 -9.71
C TYR A 94 -7.53 -2.55 -8.79
N VAL A 95 -7.01 -1.36 -9.06
CA VAL A 95 -7.24 -0.18 -8.21
C VAL A 95 -8.73 0.12 -8.08
N GLY A 96 -9.46 0.06 -9.18
CA GLY A 96 -10.92 0.26 -9.18
C GLY A 96 -11.65 -0.78 -8.32
N ARG A 97 -11.28 -2.06 -8.46
CA ARG A 97 -11.86 -3.14 -7.65
C ARG A 97 -11.53 -3.01 -6.17
N ALA A 98 -10.27 -2.68 -5.83
CA ALA A 98 -9.85 -2.48 -4.45
C ALA A 98 -10.60 -1.31 -3.80
N LYS A 99 -10.73 -0.18 -4.50
CA LYS A 99 -11.51 0.97 -4.04
C LYS A 99 -12.99 0.65 -3.84
N ALA A 100 -13.57 -0.19 -4.68
CA ALA A 100 -14.95 -0.64 -4.49
C ALA A 100 -15.11 -1.43 -3.19
N VAL A 101 -14.16 -2.32 -2.86
CA VAL A 101 -14.15 -3.04 -1.58
C VAL A 101 -13.94 -2.08 -0.40
N GLN A 102 -13.04 -1.11 -0.55
CA GLN A 102 -12.82 -0.08 0.47
C GLN A 102 -14.08 0.76 0.74
N ALA A 103 -14.87 1.03 -0.32
CA ALA A 103 -16.16 1.72 -0.18
C ALA A 103 -17.16 0.87 0.62
N MET A 104 -17.22 -0.45 0.43
CA MET A 104 -18.06 -1.35 1.23
C MET A 104 -17.70 -1.30 2.71
N GLU A 105 -16.41 -1.24 3.06
CA GLU A 105 -15.96 -1.09 4.45
C GLU A 105 -16.38 0.27 5.04
N LYS A 106 -16.26 1.34 4.28
CA LYS A 106 -16.72 2.67 4.72
C LYS A 106 -18.23 2.70 4.96
N GLU A 107 -19.02 2.06 4.10
CA GLU A 107 -20.46 1.90 4.29
C GLU A 107 -20.77 1.10 5.56
N ARG A 108 -20.07 -0.02 5.79
CA ARG A 108 -20.20 -0.84 6.99
C ARG A 108 -19.92 -0.03 8.26
N LEU A 109 -18.82 0.73 8.29
CA LEU A 109 -18.48 1.60 9.42
C LEU A 109 -19.52 2.70 9.66
N ALA A 110 -20.23 3.14 8.62
CA ALA A 110 -21.35 4.06 8.73
C ALA A 110 -22.67 3.39 9.15
N GLY A 111 -22.65 2.08 9.42
CA GLY A 111 -23.83 1.31 9.84
C GLY A 111 -24.66 0.73 8.68
N ASN A 112 -24.16 0.81 7.44
CA ASN A 112 -24.87 0.32 6.25
C ASN A 112 -24.16 -0.91 5.69
N VAL A 113 -24.82 -2.07 5.74
CA VAL A 113 -24.31 -3.30 5.15
C VAL A 113 -24.79 -3.42 3.70
N ASN A 114 -23.86 -3.47 2.78
CA ASN A 114 -24.10 -3.69 1.37
C ASN A 114 -24.73 -5.07 1.12
N ALA A 115 -25.60 -5.19 0.11
CA ALA A 115 -26.32 -6.42 -0.20
C ALA A 115 -25.36 -7.60 -0.52
N GLU A 116 -24.25 -7.36 -1.20
CA GLU A 116 -23.22 -8.38 -1.48
C GLU A 116 -22.65 -8.94 -0.17
N ILE A 117 -22.30 -8.07 0.76
CA ILE A 117 -21.79 -8.48 2.08
C ILE A 117 -22.82 -9.25 2.87
N ALA A 118 -24.08 -8.82 2.84
CA ALA A 118 -25.17 -9.53 3.49
C ALA A 118 -25.32 -10.98 2.98
N GLU A 119 -25.20 -11.20 1.67
CA GLU A 119 -25.23 -12.54 1.07
C GLU A 119 -24.00 -13.38 1.48
N VAL A 120 -22.81 -12.79 1.46
CA VAL A 120 -21.57 -13.47 1.89
C VAL A 120 -21.68 -13.88 3.37
N MET A 121 -22.21 -13.02 4.23
CA MET A 121 -22.39 -13.34 5.65
C MET A 121 -23.31 -14.54 5.90
N LYS A 122 -24.32 -14.75 5.04
CA LYS A 122 -25.12 -15.99 5.11
C LYS A 122 -24.26 -17.25 4.91
N VAL A 123 -23.28 -17.17 4.01
CA VAL A 123 -22.34 -18.29 3.79
C VAL A 123 -21.37 -18.40 4.97
N VAL A 124 -20.82 -17.30 5.47
CA VAL A 124 -19.93 -17.29 6.64
C VAL A 124 -20.60 -17.96 7.84
N ASN A 125 -21.87 -17.65 8.08
CA ASN A 125 -22.62 -18.23 9.20
C ASN A 125 -22.94 -19.74 9.05
N THR A 126 -22.61 -20.37 7.92
CA THR A 126 -22.65 -21.83 7.77
C THR A 126 -21.35 -22.52 8.22
N ILE A 127 -20.29 -21.74 8.47
CA ILE A 127 -18.98 -22.27 8.88
C ILE A 127 -19.04 -22.60 10.38
N PRO A 128 -18.66 -23.82 10.81
CA PRO A 128 -18.65 -24.18 12.22
C PRO A 128 -17.82 -23.19 13.07
N GLY A 129 -18.44 -22.65 14.12
CA GLY A 129 -17.85 -21.65 15.00
C GLY A 129 -18.01 -20.19 14.54
N GLN A 130 -18.63 -19.94 13.37
CA GLN A 130 -18.89 -18.62 12.83
C GLN A 130 -20.39 -18.27 12.76
N GLU A 131 -21.24 -19.10 13.36
CA GLU A 131 -22.69 -18.99 13.24
C GLU A 131 -23.25 -17.66 13.80
N ALA A 132 -22.57 -17.08 14.78
CA ALA A 132 -22.99 -15.87 15.48
C ALA A 132 -22.29 -14.59 14.99
N VAL A 133 -21.32 -14.70 14.07
CA VAL A 133 -20.56 -13.55 13.56
C VAL A 133 -21.48 -12.67 12.72
N LYS A 134 -21.48 -11.37 13.02
CA LYS A 134 -22.27 -10.37 12.30
C LYS A 134 -21.38 -9.53 11.39
N ALA A 135 -21.99 -8.90 10.39
CA ALA A 135 -21.27 -7.99 9.48
C ALA A 135 -20.61 -6.81 10.21
N GLU A 136 -21.18 -6.36 11.31
CA GLU A 136 -20.61 -5.30 12.15
C GLU A 136 -19.31 -5.70 12.86
N ASP A 137 -19.07 -7.01 13.06
CA ASP A 137 -17.92 -7.57 13.75
C ASP A 137 -16.76 -7.92 12.80
N VAL A 138 -16.91 -7.68 11.51
CA VAL A 138 -15.99 -8.16 10.47
C VAL A 138 -15.48 -6.99 9.64
N GLU A 139 -14.18 -6.72 9.69
CA GLU A 139 -13.53 -5.74 8.80
C GLU A 139 -13.47 -6.29 7.37
N ILE A 140 -13.86 -5.47 6.39
CA ILE A 140 -13.90 -5.86 4.97
C ILE A 140 -12.72 -5.24 4.25
N GLY A 141 -11.94 -6.07 3.55
CA GLY A 141 -10.82 -5.60 2.76
C GLY A 141 -10.56 -6.38 1.49
N SER A 142 -9.80 -5.77 0.61
CA SER A 142 -9.31 -6.45 -0.59
C SER A 142 -8.11 -7.34 -0.28
N THR A 143 -7.85 -8.30 -1.16
CA THR A 143 -6.64 -9.11 -1.15
C THR A 143 -6.19 -9.39 -2.57
N ILE A 144 -4.89 -9.57 -2.76
CA ILE A 144 -4.29 -10.12 -3.97
C ILE A 144 -3.92 -11.57 -3.68
N TYR A 145 -4.27 -12.46 -4.61
CA TYR A 145 -3.67 -13.78 -4.69
C TYR A 145 -2.53 -13.76 -5.71
N ALA A 146 -1.35 -14.21 -5.32
CA ALA A 146 -0.22 -14.40 -6.23
C ALA A 146 0.62 -15.59 -5.79
N ASN A 147 1.22 -16.34 -6.75
CA ASN A 147 2.03 -17.51 -6.40
C ASN A 147 3.28 -17.12 -5.60
N LYS A 148 4.08 -16.21 -6.12
CA LYS A 148 5.34 -15.76 -5.49
C LYS A 148 5.56 -14.27 -5.76
N PRO A 149 4.87 -13.38 -5.02
CA PRO A 149 5.00 -11.93 -5.20
C PRO A 149 6.19 -11.35 -4.45
N GLY A 150 6.70 -10.23 -4.95
CA GLY A 150 7.64 -9.36 -4.25
C GLY A 150 9.10 -9.50 -4.66
N ASP A 151 9.40 -10.15 -5.81
CA ASP A 151 10.75 -10.19 -6.36
C ASP A 151 11.22 -8.79 -6.78
N GLY A 152 12.25 -8.28 -6.12
CA GLY A 152 12.80 -6.94 -6.38
C GLY A 152 13.05 -6.13 -5.12
N SER A 153 13.39 -4.84 -5.29
CA SER A 153 13.81 -3.96 -4.20
C SER A 153 12.70 -3.08 -3.59
N ALA A 154 11.65 -2.75 -4.37
CA ALA A 154 10.57 -1.83 -3.95
C ALA A 154 9.47 -2.53 -3.13
N ARG A 155 9.85 -3.39 -2.17
CA ARG A 155 8.93 -4.26 -1.40
C ARG A 155 8.00 -3.47 -0.49
N GLU A 156 8.53 -2.45 0.16
CA GLU A 156 7.76 -1.57 1.04
C GLU A 156 6.61 -0.90 0.27
N GLN A 157 6.92 -0.26 -0.87
CA GLN A 157 5.90 0.39 -1.68
C GLN A 157 4.89 -0.61 -2.26
N ALA A 158 5.35 -1.80 -2.66
CA ALA A 158 4.46 -2.85 -3.17
C ALA A 158 3.43 -3.30 -2.14
N ALA A 159 3.81 -3.38 -0.87
CA ALA A 159 2.91 -3.74 0.23
C ALA A 159 2.05 -2.55 0.69
N SER A 160 2.66 -1.40 0.94
CA SER A 160 1.99 -0.23 1.49
C SER A 160 0.95 0.37 0.55
N CYS A 161 1.18 0.35 -0.77
CA CYS A 161 0.19 0.80 -1.74
C CYS A 161 -1.09 -0.02 -1.71
N GLN A 162 -0.99 -1.33 -1.53
CA GLN A 162 -2.16 -2.19 -1.37
C GLN A 162 -2.91 -1.84 -0.07
N ARG A 163 -2.19 -1.63 1.03
CA ARG A 163 -2.80 -1.23 2.31
C ARG A 163 -3.53 0.11 2.20
N VAL A 164 -2.96 1.08 1.52
CA VAL A 164 -3.59 2.40 1.25
C VAL A 164 -4.90 2.24 0.49
N LEU A 165 -5.00 1.24 -0.41
CA LEU A 165 -6.22 0.91 -1.16
C LEU A 165 -7.21 0.04 -0.37
N GLY A 166 -6.96 -0.22 0.91
CA GLY A 166 -7.85 -1.01 1.76
C GLY A 166 -7.62 -2.52 1.73
N ALA A 167 -6.45 -2.97 1.25
CA ALA A 167 -6.08 -4.37 1.39
C ALA A 167 -5.70 -4.69 2.84
N LEU A 168 -6.16 -5.84 3.32
CA LEU A 168 -5.89 -6.30 4.69
C LEU A 168 -4.90 -7.46 4.73
N ALA A 169 -4.76 -8.19 3.63
CA ALA A 169 -3.86 -9.33 3.53
C ALA A 169 -3.45 -9.61 2.08
N ASN A 170 -2.42 -10.42 1.92
CA ASN A 170 -2.09 -11.10 0.66
C ASN A 170 -2.17 -12.62 0.88
N ILE A 171 -2.67 -13.33 -0.13
CA ILE A 171 -2.71 -14.79 -0.14
C ILE A 171 -1.68 -15.28 -1.15
N THR A 172 -0.68 -16.01 -0.69
CA THR A 172 0.44 -16.44 -1.52
C THR A 172 0.80 -17.89 -1.23
N GLN A 173 1.48 -18.57 -2.16
CA GLN A 173 2.13 -19.84 -1.90
C GLN A 173 3.44 -19.62 -1.13
N GLU A 174 4.22 -18.63 -1.56
CA GLU A 174 5.44 -18.17 -0.92
C GLU A 174 5.71 -16.70 -1.27
N TYR A 175 6.57 -16.04 -0.51
CA TYR A 175 7.08 -14.72 -0.89
C TYR A 175 8.42 -14.85 -1.63
N ALA A 176 8.67 -13.97 -2.59
CA ALA A 176 9.96 -13.85 -3.21
C ALA A 176 11.01 -13.34 -2.21
N THR A 177 12.23 -13.83 -2.34
CA THR A 177 13.37 -13.50 -1.45
C THR A 177 14.33 -12.53 -2.12
#